data_996fbad06e456d9e9d6db1b1264ac1ee
#
_entry.id   996fbad06e456d9e9d6db1b1264ac1ee
#
_cell.length_a   1.000
_cell.length_b   1.000
_cell.length_c   1.000
_cell.angle_alpha   90.00
_cell.angle_beta   90.00
_cell.angle_gamma   90.00
#
_symmetry.space_group_name_H-M   'P 1'
#
loop_
_entity.id
_entity.type
_entity.pdbx_description
1 polymer ?
#
loop_
_entity_poly.entity_id
_entity_poly.type
_entity_poly.pdbx_seq_one_letter_code
_entity_poly.pdbx_strand_id
1 'polypeptide(L)'
;CDWSSDVCSSDLLKGQVQVYASTSPKSIPEDSPVAMSNISSGKMTIITEDPSQRYYYLMVFNNKYRVRVATRNVNIPGIQNFRDLGGYKSTDAGKTISWGMLYRSAQIDSISPCSRRELKNMGIRTIIDLRSEEERHNYPQLGDNEFKIVHIPIPTGNMESILQGIQKEKIKSDTIYRLVERMNRELVANYQKEFKEVFNVLLNPDCYPAVIHCTSGKGRTGVVSALLLAALGVNEDVIMSDYRLSNDYFNIPKASKYAYELPVNSQEAITTIYSAKEDFLNAAKEQIESEYGSIQGYLEKGIGLSTEEIDRKSTR
;
A
#
# COMPACT_ATOMS: atom_id res chain seq x y z
N CYS A 1 10.02 9.46 8.15
CA CYS A 1 8.79 10.17 8.56
C CYS A 1 9.14 11.65 8.59
N ASP A 2 8.61 12.40 7.65
CA ASP A 2 8.77 13.86 7.62
C ASP A 2 7.75 14.48 8.58
N TRP A 3 8.24 15.12 9.64
CA TRP A 3 7.46 15.71 10.73
C TRP A 3 7.18 17.21 10.50
N SER A 4 7.47 17.74 9.31
CA SER A 4 7.70 19.16 9.12
C SER A 4 6.44 20.03 8.96
N SER A 5 5.22 19.51 8.82
CA SER A 5 4.14 20.36 8.34
C SER A 5 3.07 20.84 9.34
N ASP A 6 2.89 20.24 10.54
CA ASP A 6 1.71 20.58 11.31
C ASP A 6 1.88 20.90 12.81
N VAL A 7 3.11 20.97 13.30
CA VAL A 7 3.34 21.31 14.72
C VAL A 7 4.41 22.40 14.83
N CYS A 8 4.11 23.53 14.29
CA CYS A 8 4.91 24.73 14.45
C CYS A 8 4.37 25.58 15.61
N SER A 9 4.57 25.10 16.86
CA SER A 9 4.55 25.99 18.01
C SER A 9 5.90 25.87 18.72
N SER A 10 6.47 26.99 19.13
CA SER A 10 7.73 27.07 19.91
C SER A 10 7.71 26.18 21.16
N ASP A 11 6.54 25.81 21.65
CA ASP A 11 6.32 24.97 22.83
C ASP A 11 6.63 23.49 22.59
N LEU A 12 6.66 23.04 21.34
CA LEU A 12 7.01 21.65 20.99
C LEU A 12 8.50 21.42 20.77
N LEU A 13 9.30 22.48 20.71
CA LEU A 13 10.77 22.38 20.59
C LEU A 13 11.44 22.13 21.94
N LYS A 14 10.71 22.30 23.07
CA LYS A 14 11.21 22.09 24.42
C LYS A 14 10.32 21.10 25.17
N GLY A 15 10.94 20.31 26.05
CA GLY A 15 10.23 19.36 26.90
C GLY A 15 10.60 17.92 26.62
N GLN A 16 9.75 17.01 27.03
CA GLN A 16 9.98 15.57 26.96
C GLN A 16 8.96 14.88 26.05
N VAL A 17 9.43 13.83 25.38
CA VAL A 17 8.57 12.85 24.71
C VAL A 17 8.68 11.51 25.42
N GLN A 18 7.55 10.90 25.71
CA GLN A 18 7.41 9.54 26.20
C GLN A 18 6.86 8.68 25.08
N VAL A 19 7.37 7.46 24.94
CA VAL A 19 6.91 6.52 23.92
C VAL A 19 6.41 5.27 24.59
N TYR A 20 5.19 4.89 24.28
CA TYR A 20 4.55 3.65 24.70
C TYR A 20 4.42 2.73 23.50
N ALA A 21 4.48 1.42 23.72
CA ALA A 21 4.41 0.42 22.68
C ALA A 21 3.33 -0.63 22.97
N SER A 22 2.74 -1.14 21.90
CA SER A 22 1.79 -2.26 21.94
C SER A 22 1.86 -3.06 20.66
N THR A 23 1.55 -4.33 20.71
CA THR A 23 1.32 -5.16 19.51
C THR A 23 -0.09 -4.98 18.94
N SER A 24 -0.98 -4.29 19.66
CA SER A 24 -2.33 -3.97 19.20
C SER A 24 -2.39 -2.53 18.64
N PRO A 25 -2.85 -2.34 17.39
CA PRO A 25 -3.03 -0.99 16.84
C PRO A 25 -4.16 -0.22 17.51
N LYS A 26 -5.09 -0.92 18.18
CA LYS A 26 -6.31 -0.32 18.75
C LYS A 26 -6.07 0.26 20.15
N SER A 27 -5.21 -0.39 20.95
CA SER A 27 -4.97 0.01 22.34
C SER A 27 -3.47 0.01 22.63
N ILE A 28 -2.97 1.17 23.04
CA ILE A 28 -1.59 1.34 23.50
C ILE A 28 -1.69 1.92 24.91
N PRO A 29 -1.48 1.09 25.97
CA PRO A 29 -1.53 1.56 27.35
C PRO A 29 -0.43 2.58 27.64
N GLU A 30 -0.74 3.61 28.44
CA GLU A 30 0.20 4.65 28.88
C GLU A 30 0.77 4.35 30.28
N ASP A 31 0.88 3.06 30.65
CA ASP A 31 1.29 2.67 32.00
C ASP A 31 2.79 2.76 32.22
N SER A 32 3.58 2.33 31.23
CA SER A 32 5.04 2.33 31.28
C SER A 32 5.64 2.69 29.93
N PRO A 33 6.36 3.81 29.82
CA PRO A 33 7.01 4.19 28.56
C PRO A 33 8.19 3.25 28.27
N VAL A 34 8.27 2.77 27.03
CA VAL A 34 9.40 1.97 26.53
C VAL A 34 10.63 2.83 26.24
N ALA A 35 10.43 4.13 26.07
CA ALA A 35 11.52 5.10 25.90
C ALA A 35 11.07 6.52 26.28
N MET A 36 12.03 7.32 26.73
CA MET A 36 11.86 8.75 27.01
C MET A 36 13.06 9.55 26.52
N SER A 37 12.82 10.73 25.99
CA SER A 37 13.88 11.64 25.55
C SER A 37 13.43 13.10 25.61
N ASN A 38 14.39 14.02 25.58
CA ASN A 38 14.08 15.41 25.31
C ASN A 38 13.69 15.60 23.85
N ILE A 39 12.70 16.44 23.59
CA ILE A 39 12.24 16.76 22.22
C ILE A 39 13.38 17.34 21.40
N SER A 40 14.23 18.15 22.01
CA SER A 40 15.41 18.76 21.37
C SER A 40 16.45 17.75 20.84
N SER A 41 16.39 16.49 21.29
CA SER A 41 17.28 15.43 20.77
C SER A 41 16.99 15.08 19.30
N GLY A 42 15.79 15.37 18.79
CA GLY A 42 15.38 15.13 17.42
C GLY A 42 15.33 13.67 16.97
N LYS A 43 15.82 12.75 17.80
CA LYS A 43 15.85 11.30 17.52
C LYS A 43 15.75 10.47 18.79
N MET A 44 15.22 9.27 18.66
CA MET A 44 15.15 8.29 19.74
C MET A 44 15.31 6.88 19.14
N THR A 45 16.02 6.02 19.86
CA THR A 45 16.11 4.59 19.51
C THR A 45 15.24 3.78 20.45
N ILE A 46 14.43 2.91 19.90
CA ILE A 46 13.57 1.98 20.64
C ILE A 46 14.06 0.57 20.31
N ILE A 47 14.32 -0.21 21.36
CA ILE A 47 14.65 -1.63 21.22
C ILE A 47 13.38 -2.43 21.51
N THR A 48 12.97 -3.26 20.56
CA THR A 48 11.82 -4.14 20.70
C THR A 48 12.26 -5.49 21.28
N GLU A 49 11.48 -6.04 22.21
CA GLU A 49 11.78 -7.32 22.86
C GLU A 49 11.68 -8.49 21.88
N ASP A 50 10.69 -8.47 21.00
CA ASP A 50 10.47 -9.51 19.99
C ASP A 50 10.42 -8.91 18.59
N PRO A 51 11.48 -9.06 17.78
CA PRO A 51 11.52 -8.53 16.41
C PRO A 51 10.56 -9.24 15.43
N SER A 52 9.98 -10.39 15.82
CA SER A 52 8.95 -11.08 15.03
C SER A 52 7.55 -10.48 15.19
N GLN A 53 7.37 -9.59 16.18
CA GLN A 53 6.12 -8.89 16.43
C GLN A 53 6.10 -7.53 15.77
N ARG A 54 4.93 -7.15 15.26
CA ARG A 54 4.69 -5.77 14.82
C ARG A 54 4.30 -4.91 16.00
N TYR A 55 5.00 -3.80 16.17
CA TYR A 55 4.71 -2.82 17.22
C TYR A 55 4.08 -1.56 16.64
N TYR A 56 3.18 -0.99 17.45
CA TYR A 56 2.58 0.32 17.28
C TYR A 56 2.98 1.17 18.46
N TYR A 57 3.27 2.44 18.21
CA TYR A 57 3.81 3.33 19.23
C TYR A 57 2.87 4.51 19.43
N LEU A 58 2.73 4.94 20.69
CA LEU A 58 2.11 6.19 21.07
C LEU A 58 3.19 7.13 21.58
N MET A 59 3.43 8.21 20.88
CA MET A 59 4.34 9.27 21.31
C MET A 59 3.53 10.34 22.04
N VAL A 60 3.88 10.63 23.27
CA VAL A 60 3.23 11.62 24.13
C VAL A 60 4.22 12.76 24.38
N PHE A 61 3.95 13.90 23.78
CA PHE A 61 4.78 15.11 23.91
C PHE A 61 4.25 15.98 25.03
N ASN A 62 5.10 16.28 26.02
CA ASN A 62 4.79 17.16 27.17
C ASN A 62 3.51 16.77 27.91
N ASN A 63 3.16 15.49 27.98
CA ASN A 63 1.91 14.95 28.52
C ASN A 63 0.62 15.50 27.87
N LYS A 64 0.75 16.25 26.78
CA LYS A 64 -0.36 16.97 26.14
C LYS A 64 -0.71 16.45 24.76
N TYR A 65 0.26 16.29 23.89
CA TYR A 65 0.02 15.91 22.50
C TYR A 65 0.34 14.44 22.27
N ARG A 66 -0.56 13.72 21.63
CA ARG A 66 -0.46 12.27 21.38
C ARG A 66 -0.46 11.99 19.90
N VAL A 67 0.55 11.24 19.44
CA VAL A 67 0.68 10.82 18.04
C VAL A 67 0.93 9.33 17.98
N ARG A 68 0.10 8.62 17.22
CA ARG A 68 0.31 7.19 16.96
C ARG A 68 1.17 7.02 15.72
N VAL A 69 2.19 6.18 15.82
CA VAL A 69 3.12 5.87 14.73
C VAL A 69 3.39 4.37 14.66
N ALA A 70 3.73 3.91 13.48
CA ALA A 70 4.24 2.56 13.25
C ALA A 70 5.21 2.57 12.06
N THR A 71 5.94 1.49 11.84
CA THR A 71 6.74 1.34 10.63
C THR A 71 5.82 1.16 9.42
N ARG A 72 6.06 1.90 8.33
CA ARG A 72 5.32 1.76 7.09
C ARG A 72 5.59 0.41 6.45
N ASN A 73 6.85 0.11 6.20
CA ASN A 73 7.28 -1.18 5.67
C ASN A 73 7.14 -2.27 6.75
N VAL A 74 6.57 -3.40 6.37
CA VAL A 74 6.51 -4.60 7.19
C VAL A 74 7.30 -5.68 6.47
N ASN A 75 8.45 -6.04 7.03
CA ASN A 75 9.32 -7.02 6.41
C ASN A 75 8.85 -8.45 6.71
N ILE A 76 8.07 -9.04 5.80
CA ILE A 76 7.64 -10.44 5.88
C ILE A 76 8.46 -11.24 4.85
N PRO A 77 9.29 -12.19 5.28
CA PRO A 77 10.10 -12.99 4.36
C PRO A 77 9.25 -13.66 3.27
N GLY A 78 9.65 -13.48 2.02
CA GLY A 78 8.93 -14.04 0.85
C GLY A 78 7.83 -13.13 0.29
N ILE A 79 7.43 -12.05 0.97
CA ILE A 79 6.45 -11.09 0.46
C ILE A 79 7.14 -9.75 0.23
N GLN A 80 7.18 -9.29 -1.00
CA GLN A 80 7.76 -7.99 -1.34
C GLN A 80 6.68 -6.89 -1.24
N ASN A 81 7.15 -5.65 -1.14
CA ASN A 81 6.30 -4.45 -1.23
C ASN A 81 5.16 -4.44 -0.20
N PHE A 82 5.33 -5.16 0.94
CA PHE A 82 4.32 -5.27 1.98
C PHE A 82 4.39 -4.06 2.89
N ARG A 83 3.32 -3.28 2.96
CA ARG A 83 3.25 -2.08 3.79
C ARG A 83 1.85 -1.74 4.26
N ASP A 84 1.81 -1.02 5.37
CA ASP A 84 0.60 -0.48 5.99
C ASP A 84 0.18 0.82 5.28
N LEU A 85 -1.09 0.98 4.99
CA LEU A 85 -1.68 2.22 4.47
C LEU A 85 -2.19 3.16 5.59
N GLY A 86 -2.02 2.80 6.85
CA GLY A 86 -2.37 3.63 8.00
C GLY A 86 -1.44 4.84 8.19
N GLY A 87 -1.81 5.73 9.09
CA GLY A 87 -1.02 6.89 9.52
C GLY A 87 -1.03 8.08 8.55
N TYR A 88 -1.68 7.99 7.40
CA TYR A 88 -1.86 9.15 6.53
C TYR A 88 -2.98 10.05 7.06
N LYS A 89 -2.74 11.36 7.02
CA LYS A 89 -3.74 12.35 7.43
C LYS A 89 -4.77 12.53 6.33
N SER A 90 -6.03 12.60 6.70
CA SER A 90 -7.11 13.06 5.84
C SER A 90 -7.11 14.60 5.78
N THR A 91 -7.60 15.16 4.69
CA THR A 91 -7.94 16.59 4.58
C THR A 91 -9.09 16.97 5.51
N ASP A 92 -9.89 15.99 5.92
CA ASP A 92 -10.88 16.19 6.99
C ASP A 92 -10.18 16.44 8.32
N ALA A 93 -10.46 17.57 8.93
CA ALA A 93 -9.75 18.04 10.11
C ALA A 93 -9.68 16.98 11.24
N GLY A 94 -8.46 16.68 11.66
CA GLY A 94 -8.19 15.80 12.79
C GLY A 94 -8.29 14.29 12.50
N LYS A 95 -8.60 13.84 11.28
CA LYS A 95 -8.69 12.43 10.93
C LYS A 95 -7.36 11.90 10.42
N THR A 96 -7.03 10.68 10.83
CA THR A 96 -5.85 9.92 10.37
C THR A 96 -6.27 8.49 10.10
N ILE A 97 -5.80 7.90 9.00
CA ILE A 97 -6.08 6.49 8.69
C ILE A 97 -5.48 5.61 9.79
N SER A 98 -6.28 4.69 10.31
CA SER A 98 -5.87 3.79 11.38
C SER A 98 -4.75 2.86 10.94
N TRP A 99 -3.68 2.79 11.72
CA TRP A 99 -2.60 1.84 11.53
C TRP A 99 -3.10 0.41 11.74
N GLY A 100 -2.49 -0.55 11.01
CA GLY A 100 -2.74 -1.96 11.22
C GLY A 100 -4.05 -2.48 10.66
N MET A 101 -4.76 -1.70 9.85
CA MET A 101 -6.08 -2.09 9.32
C MET A 101 -6.05 -2.43 7.84
N LEU A 102 -5.31 -1.70 7.03
CA LEU A 102 -5.25 -1.88 5.59
C LEU A 102 -3.81 -1.93 5.11
N TYR A 103 -3.48 -2.98 4.39
CA TYR A 103 -2.14 -3.23 3.86
C TYR A 103 -2.19 -3.40 2.35
N ARG A 104 -1.05 -3.18 1.71
CA ARG A 104 -0.83 -3.53 0.31
C ARG A 104 0.47 -4.32 0.16
N SER A 105 0.55 -5.20 -0.86
CA SER A 105 1.74 -5.99 -1.10
C SER A 105 1.90 -6.44 -2.56
N ALA A 106 3.04 -7.03 -2.90
CA ALA A 106 3.20 -7.94 -4.02
C ALA A 106 2.49 -9.27 -3.70
N GLN A 107 2.54 -10.22 -4.63
CA GLN A 107 1.86 -11.51 -4.49
C GLN A 107 2.22 -12.24 -3.20
N ILE A 108 1.20 -12.88 -2.65
CA ILE A 108 1.29 -13.73 -1.47
C ILE A 108 1.00 -15.16 -1.94
N ASP A 109 2.04 -15.87 -2.34
CA ASP A 109 1.94 -17.24 -2.84
C ASP A 109 2.64 -18.22 -1.90
N SER A 110 3.68 -18.87 -2.32
CA SER A 110 4.43 -19.87 -1.56
C SER A 110 5.28 -19.25 -0.44
N ILE A 111 4.64 -18.81 0.64
CA ILE A 111 5.33 -18.27 1.82
C ILE A 111 5.64 -19.36 2.86
N SER A 112 6.70 -19.10 3.63
CA SER A 112 7.12 -20.00 4.70
C SER A 112 6.08 -20.11 5.83
N PRO A 113 6.08 -21.19 6.62
CA PRO A 113 5.23 -21.27 7.82
C PRO A 113 5.48 -20.12 8.81
N CYS A 114 6.71 -19.58 8.86
CA CYS A 114 7.05 -18.45 9.70
C CYS A 114 6.33 -17.18 9.21
N SER A 115 6.45 -16.85 7.93
CA SER A 115 5.79 -15.68 7.33
C SER A 115 4.27 -15.77 7.40
N ARG A 116 3.71 -16.99 7.28
CA ARG A 116 2.29 -17.23 7.49
C ARG A 116 1.87 -16.91 8.93
N ARG A 117 2.68 -17.30 9.91
CA ARG A 117 2.45 -16.99 11.33
C ARG A 117 2.54 -15.49 11.60
N GLU A 118 3.47 -14.77 10.96
CA GLU A 118 3.56 -13.32 11.07
C GLU A 118 2.28 -12.62 10.56
N LEU A 119 1.75 -13.04 9.41
CA LEU A 119 0.45 -12.53 8.92
C LEU A 119 -0.69 -12.79 9.92
N LYS A 120 -0.70 -13.97 10.55
CA LYS A 120 -1.68 -14.29 11.61
C LYS A 120 -1.50 -13.42 12.85
N ASN A 121 -0.27 -13.23 13.30
CA ASN A 121 0.04 -12.38 14.46
C ASN A 121 -0.36 -10.93 14.22
N MET A 122 -0.29 -10.46 12.98
CA MET A 122 -0.83 -9.15 12.57
C MET A 122 -2.36 -9.12 12.53
N GLY A 123 -3.01 -10.26 12.76
CA GLY A 123 -4.46 -10.40 12.74
C GLY A 123 -5.09 -10.31 11.35
N ILE A 124 -4.31 -10.49 10.26
CA ILE A 124 -4.84 -10.44 8.90
C ILE A 124 -6.01 -11.41 8.76
N ARG A 125 -7.14 -10.90 8.30
CA ARG A 125 -8.38 -11.67 8.09
C ARG A 125 -8.68 -11.90 6.62
N THR A 126 -8.49 -10.87 5.81
CA THR A 126 -8.87 -10.89 4.40
C THR A 126 -7.69 -10.56 3.50
N ILE A 127 -7.51 -11.34 2.46
CA ILE A 127 -6.56 -11.10 1.38
C ILE A 127 -7.34 -10.90 0.09
N ILE A 128 -7.24 -9.73 -0.51
CA ILE A 128 -7.86 -9.37 -1.78
C ILE A 128 -6.82 -9.56 -2.88
N ASP A 129 -7.02 -10.57 -3.70
CA ASP A 129 -6.11 -10.94 -4.80
C ASP A 129 -6.65 -10.40 -6.13
N LEU A 130 -5.93 -9.45 -6.73
CA LEU A 130 -6.27 -8.80 -8.00
C LEU A 130 -5.61 -9.48 -9.21
N ARG A 131 -4.92 -10.60 -9.02
CA ARG A 131 -4.25 -11.30 -10.12
C ARG A 131 -5.26 -11.96 -11.05
N SER A 132 -4.89 -12.09 -12.33
CA SER A 132 -5.67 -12.85 -13.29
C SER A 132 -5.71 -14.35 -12.94
N GLU A 133 -6.62 -15.10 -13.55
CA GLU A 133 -6.67 -16.55 -13.38
C GLU A 133 -5.37 -17.23 -13.81
N GLU A 134 -4.75 -16.76 -14.89
CA GLU A 134 -3.48 -17.27 -15.39
C GLU A 134 -2.34 -17.05 -14.39
N GLU A 135 -2.24 -15.82 -13.82
CA GLU A 135 -1.24 -15.51 -12.81
C GLU A 135 -1.42 -16.37 -11.54
N ARG A 136 -2.66 -16.64 -11.13
CA ARG A 136 -2.95 -17.54 -10.00
C ARG A 136 -2.63 -19.00 -10.29
N HIS A 137 -2.86 -19.44 -11.51
CA HIS A 137 -2.53 -20.80 -11.92
C HIS A 137 -1.02 -21.04 -11.85
N ASN A 138 -0.23 -20.07 -12.33
CA ASN A 138 1.24 -20.14 -12.33
C ASN A 138 1.84 -19.99 -10.91
N TYR A 139 1.20 -19.19 -10.06
CA TYR A 139 1.61 -18.90 -8.68
C TYR A 139 0.42 -19.07 -7.73
N PRO A 140 0.10 -20.30 -7.31
CA PRO A 140 -1.06 -20.59 -6.49
C PRO A 140 -1.08 -19.80 -5.18
N GLN A 141 -2.25 -19.27 -4.84
CA GLN A 141 -2.48 -18.56 -3.60
C GLN A 141 -2.34 -19.51 -2.39
N LEU A 142 -2.11 -18.93 -1.20
CA LEU A 142 -2.20 -19.66 0.05
C LEU A 142 -3.55 -20.40 0.16
N GLY A 143 -3.55 -21.59 0.76
CA GLY A 143 -4.78 -22.33 1.00
C GLY A 143 -5.77 -21.58 1.90
N ASP A 144 -7.06 -21.73 1.62
CA ASP A 144 -8.16 -20.92 2.14
C ASP A 144 -8.48 -21.13 3.65
N ASN A 145 -7.81 -22.07 4.32
CA ASN A 145 -8.18 -22.47 5.68
C ASN A 145 -7.76 -21.46 6.76
N GLU A 146 -6.94 -20.47 6.44
CA GLU A 146 -6.35 -19.56 7.42
C GLU A 146 -6.73 -18.10 7.24
N PHE A 147 -7.03 -17.69 6.01
CA PHE A 147 -7.40 -16.33 5.63
C PHE A 147 -8.60 -16.37 4.70
N LYS A 148 -9.47 -15.38 4.79
CA LYS A 148 -10.53 -15.19 3.78
C LYS A 148 -9.88 -14.64 2.51
N ILE A 149 -9.75 -15.48 1.49
CA ILE A 149 -9.25 -15.05 0.18
C ILE A 149 -10.44 -14.55 -0.65
N VAL A 150 -10.34 -13.33 -1.15
CA VAL A 150 -11.30 -12.74 -2.09
C VAL A 150 -10.56 -12.49 -3.40
N HIS A 151 -10.89 -13.26 -4.42
CA HIS A 151 -10.30 -13.12 -5.74
C HIS A 151 -11.15 -12.22 -6.63
N ILE A 152 -10.57 -11.12 -7.09
CA ILE A 152 -11.19 -10.13 -7.97
C ILE A 152 -10.22 -9.94 -9.15
N PRO A 153 -10.35 -10.76 -10.22
CA PRO A 153 -9.36 -10.80 -11.28
C PRO A 153 -9.37 -9.54 -12.15
N ILE A 154 -8.23 -8.88 -12.24
CA ILE A 154 -7.99 -7.75 -13.14
C ILE A 154 -6.85 -8.13 -14.08
N PRO A 155 -7.13 -8.68 -15.27
CA PRO A 155 -6.11 -9.04 -16.23
C PRO A 155 -5.42 -7.78 -16.80
N THR A 156 -4.11 -7.88 -16.99
CA THR A 156 -3.25 -6.80 -17.52
C THR A 156 -2.61 -7.17 -18.87
N GLY A 157 -3.28 -8.00 -19.64
CA GLY A 157 -2.77 -8.50 -20.92
C GLY A 157 -1.72 -9.61 -20.73
N ASN A 158 -1.09 -10.02 -21.82
CA ASN A 158 -0.10 -11.10 -21.80
C ASN A 158 1.28 -10.57 -21.38
N MET A 159 1.49 -10.44 -20.07
CA MET A 159 2.75 -9.95 -19.48
C MET A 159 3.92 -10.88 -19.78
N GLU A 160 3.68 -12.19 -19.88
CA GLU A 160 4.72 -13.15 -20.22
C GLU A 160 5.27 -12.92 -21.64
N SER A 161 4.40 -12.68 -22.61
CA SER A 161 4.80 -12.32 -23.98
C SER A 161 5.62 -11.04 -24.03
N ILE A 162 5.25 -10.04 -23.22
CA ILE A 162 5.98 -8.78 -23.09
C ILE A 162 7.39 -9.03 -22.55
N LEU A 163 7.52 -9.79 -21.45
CA LEU A 163 8.80 -10.14 -20.85
C LEU A 163 9.69 -10.92 -21.81
N GLN A 164 9.11 -11.90 -22.54
CA GLN A 164 9.84 -12.64 -23.59
C GLN A 164 10.28 -11.71 -24.73
N GLY A 165 9.45 -10.75 -25.11
CA GLY A 165 9.80 -9.73 -26.12
C GLY A 165 10.96 -8.86 -25.70
N ILE A 166 11.03 -8.49 -24.42
CA ILE A 166 12.16 -7.74 -23.84
C ILE A 166 13.43 -8.60 -23.84
N GLN A 167 13.33 -9.83 -23.38
CA GLN A 167 14.47 -10.76 -23.35
C GLN A 167 15.10 -10.99 -24.74
N LYS A 168 14.27 -11.01 -25.78
CA LYS A 168 14.70 -11.16 -27.19
C LYS A 168 15.08 -9.82 -27.84
N GLU A 169 15.22 -8.75 -27.07
CA GLU A 169 15.51 -7.36 -27.52
C GLU A 169 14.54 -6.82 -28.59
N LYS A 170 13.33 -7.39 -28.67
CA LYS A 170 12.31 -6.96 -29.64
C LYS A 170 11.49 -5.78 -29.15
N ILE A 171 11.45 -5.52 -27.83
CA ILE A 171 10.67 -4.45 -27.19
C ILE A 171 11.61 -3.54 -26.43
N LYS A 172 11.62 -2.27 -26.79
CA LYS A 172 12.47 -1.22 -26.19
C LYS A 172 11.78 -0.57 -24.98
N SER A 173 12.57 0.09 -24.14
CA SER A 173 12.12 0.79 -22.93
C SER A 173 11.01 1.81 -23.22
N ASP A 174 11.09 2.62 -24.27
CA ASP A 174 10.06 3.61 -24.62
C ASP A 174 8.72 2.96 -24.98
N THR A 175 8.75 1.80 -25.64
CA THR A 175 7.53 1.03 -25.95
C THR A 175 6.89 0.52 -24.66
N ILE A 176 7.71 0.04 -23.72
CA ILE A 176 7.25 -0.41 -22.42
C ILE A 176 6.66 0.74 -21.61
N TYR A 177 7.30 1.91 -21.64
CA TYR A 177 6.81 3.09 -20.95
C TYR A 177 5.38 3.43 -21.38
N ARG A 178 5.17 3.59 -22.69
CA ARG A 178 3.83 3.88 -23.26
C ARG A 178 2.82 2.74 -23.00
N LEU A 179 3.28 1.51 -22.97
CA LEU A 179 2.44 0.36 -22.66
C LEU A 179 1.94 0.45 -21.21
N VAL A 180 2.82 0.74 -20.24
CA VAL A 180 2.44 0.83 -18.83
C VAL A 180 1.50 2.01 -18.59
N GLU A 181 1.73 3.17 -19.22
CA GLU A 181 0.78 4.31 -19.18
C GLU A 181 -0.60 3.89 -19.69
N ARG A 182 -0.64 3.26 -20.89
CA ARG A 182 -1.90 2.77 -21.47
C ARG A 182 -2.59 1.77 -20.53
N MET A 183 -1.87 0.81 -19.98
CA MET A 183 -2.42 -0.16 -19.03
C MET A 183 -3.06 0.52 -17.82
N ASN A 184 -2.46 1.57 -17.29
CA ASN A 184 -3.04 2.30 -16.15
C ASN A 184 -4.30 3.09 -16.55
N ARG A 185 -4.37 3.66 -17.77
CA ARG A 185 -5.61 4.25 -18.32
C ARG A 185 -6.71 3.18 -18.47
N GLU A 186 -6.36 2.04 -19.06
CA GLU A 186 -7.28 0.90 -19.25
C GLU A 186 -7.81 0.34 -17.92
N LEU A 187 -7.00 0.33 -16.86
CA LEU A 187 -7.44 -0.13 -15.54
C LEU A 187 -8.65 0.67 -15.05
N VAL A 188 -8.61 1.98 -15.15
CA VAL A 188 -9.72 2.82 -14.64
C VAL A 188 -10.88 2.94 -15.64
N ALA A 189 -10.62 2.72 -16.93
CA ALA A 189 -11.66 2.77 -17.96
C ALA A 189 -12.48 1.47 -18.07
N ASN A 190 -11.92 0.31 -17.70
CA ASN A 190 -12.54 -0.98 -18.03
C ASN A 190 -12.89 -1.85 -16.80
N TYR A 191 -12.37 -1.54 -15.59
CA TYR A 191 -12.49 -2.40 -14.41
C TYR A 191 -13.23 -1.74 -13.24
N GLN A 192 -14.19 -0.87 -13.52
CA GLN A 192 -15.00 -0.18 -12.49
C GLN A 192 -15.79 -1.18 -11.64
N LYS A 193 -16.26 -2.30 -12.23
CA LYS A 193 -17.00 -3.34 -11.52
C LYS A 193 -16.11 -4.04 -10.49
N GLU A 194 -14.91 -4.42 -10.90
CA GLU A 194 -13.92 -5.06 -10.03
C GLU A 194 -13.48 -4.10 -8.92
N PHE A 195 -13.30 -2.82 -9.22
CA PHE A 195 -13.06 -1.82 -8.19
C PHE A 195 -14.24 -1.70 -7.23
N LYS A 196 -15.49 -1.69 -7.72
CA LYS A 196 -16.68 -1.72 -6.85
C LYS A 196 -16.67 -2.93 -5.92
N GLU A 197 -16.29 -4.10 -6.41
CA GLU A 197 -16.21 -5.31 -5.59
C GLU A 197 -15.14 -5.15 -4.48
N VAL A 198 -13.95 -4.61 -4.80
CA VAL A 198 -12.94 -4.30 -3.78
C VAL A 198 -13.51 -3.37 -2.71
N PHE A 199 -14.20 -2.29 -3.13
CA PHE A 199 -14.81 -1.36 -2.21
C PHE A 199 -15.89 -2.03 -1.35
N ASN A 200 -16.72 -2.89 -1.92
CA ASN A 200 -17.76 -3.64 -1.19
C ASN A 200 -17.17 -4.55 -0.12
N VAL A 201 -16.06 -5.25 -0.42
CA VAL A 201 -15.35 -6.05 0.58
C VAL A 201 -14.86 -5.18 1.73
N LEU A 202 -14.26 -4.03 1.42
CA LEU A 202 -13.69 -3.12 2.41
C LEU A 202 -14.74 -2.29 3.18
N LEU A 203 -15.99 -2.23 2.72
CA LEU A 203 -17.11 -1.64 3.47
C LEU A 203 -17.56 -2.54 4.63
N ASN A 204 -17.28 -3.84 4.56
CA ASN A 204 -17.57 -4.75 5.67
C ASN A 204 -16.50 -4.61 6.77
N PRO A 205 -16.86 -4.21 8.01
CA PRO A 205 -15.91 -4.07 9.13
C PRO A 205 -15.21 -5.37 9.50
N ASP A 206 -15.83 -6.53 9.24
CA ASP A 206 -15.27 -7.84 9.58
C ASP A 206 -14.14 -8.28 8.64
N CYS A 207 -13.91 -7.56 7.54
CA CYS A 207 -12.81 -7.86 6.62
C CYS A 207 -11.43 -7.47 7.20
N TYR A 208 -11.39 -6.55 8.16
CA TYR A 208 -10.13 -5.98 8.66
C TYR A 208 -9.49 -6.78 9.79
N PRO A 209 -8.14 -6.79 9.85
CA PRO A 209 -7.18 -6.23 8.91
C PRO A 209 -7.17 -6.91 7.55
N ALA A 210 -7.04 -6.13 6.47
CA ALA A 210 -7.07 -6.62 5.09
C ALA A 210 -5.78 -6.29 4.32
N VAL A 211 -5.40 -7.17 3.39
CA VAL A 211 -4.30 -6.94 2.45
C VAL A 211 -4.84 -6.93 1.03
N ILE A 212 -4.42 -5.95 0.23
CA ILE A 212 -4.70 -5.90 -1.20
C ILE A 212 -3.40 -6.20 -1.95
N HIS A 213 -3.42 -7.13 -2.88
CA HIS A 213 -2.25 -7.45 -3.66
C HIS A 213 -2.55 -7.76 -5.14
N CYS A 214 -1.52 -7.67 -5.94
CA CYS A 214 -1.45 -8.24 -7.30
C CYS A 214 -0.09 -8.95 -7.44
N THR A 215 0.50 -9.01 -8.60
CA THR A 215 1.81 -9.67 -8.81
C THR A 215 2.96 -8.86 -8.18
N SER A 216 3.15 -7.59 -8.55
CA SER A 216 4.21 -6.73 -8.00
C SER A 216 3.73 -5.79 -6.87
N GLY A 217 2.42 -5.73 -6.63
CA GLY A 217 1.83 -4.78 -5.67
C GLY A 217 1.94 -3.32 -6.10
N LYS A 218 2.18 -3.04 -7.39
CA LYS A 218 2.46 -1.70 -7.92
C LYS A 218 1.32 -1.16 -8.78
N GLY A 219 1.02 -1.73 -9.97
CA GLY A 219 0.05 -1.21 -10.93
C GLY A 219 -1.39 -1.29 -10.39
N ARG A 220 -2.02 -2.47 -10.51
CA ARG A 220 -3.41 -2.72 -10.02
C ARG A 220 -3.59 -2.32 -8.56
N THR A 221 -2.73 -2.84 -7.71
CA THR A 221 -2.73 -2.51 -6.27
C THR A 221 -2.48 -1.03 -6.03
N GLY A 222 -1.64 -0.39 -6.83
CA GLY A 222 -1.34 1.05 -6.74
C GLY A 222 -2.55 1.91 -7.06
N VAL A 223 -3.23 1.63 -8.17
CA VAL A 223 -4.45 2.35 -8.56
C VAL A 223 -5.56 2.16 -7.52
N VAL A 224 -5.82 0.91 -7.10
CA VAL A 224 -6.81 0.64 -6.03
C VAL A 224 -6.46 1.35 -4.74
N SER A 225 -5.20 1.31 -4.30
CA SER A 225 -4.77 2.01 -3.08
C SER A 225 -4.90 3.53 -3.21
N ALA A 226 -4.57 4.10 -4.38
CA ALA A 226 -4.74 5.53 -4.63
C ALA A 226 -6.21 5.95 -4.55
N LEU A 227 -7.12 5.19 -5.16
CA LEU A 227 -8.57 5.43 -5.08
C LEU A 227 -9.10 5.31 -3.64
N LEU A 228 -8.62 4.33 -2.88
CA LEU A 228 -8.99 4.16 -1.47
C LEU A 228 -8.50 5.33 -0.61
N LEU A 229 -7.24 5.73 -0.77
CA LEU A 229 -6.67 6.86 -0.04
C LEU A 229 -7.38 8.18 -0.41
N ALA A 230 -7.70 8.38 -1.70
CA ALA A 230 -8.48 9.52 -2.13
C ALA A 230 -9.90 9.52 -1.52
N ALA A 231 -10.59 8.37 -1.50
CA ALA A 231 -11.89 8.22 -0.84
C ALA A 231 -11.84 8.48 0.67
N LEU A 232 -10.67 8.33 1.30
CA LEU A 232 -10.41 8.63 2.71
C LEU A 232 -9.94 10.08 2.91
N GLY A 233 -9.94 10.90 1.87
CA GLY A 233 -9.55 12.30 1.93
C GLY A 233 -8.04 12.54 2.08
N VAL A 234 -7.19 11.61 1.69
CA VAL A 234 -5.73 11.81 1.72
C VAL A 234 -5.32 12.73 0.58
N ASN A 235 -4.39 13.65 0.87
CA ASN A 235 -3.85 14.57 -0.13
C ASN A 235 -3.14 13.83 -1.28
N GLU A 236 -3.26 14.34 -2.49
CA GLU A 236 -2.72 13.75 -3.71
C GLU A 236 -1.20 13.53 -3.65
N ASP A 237 -0.44 14.50 -3.15
CA ASP A 237 1.02 14.37 -3.02
C ASP A 237 1.42 13.21 -2.11
N VAL A 238 0.62 12.98 -1.06
CA VAL A 238 0.82 11.86 -0.13
C VAL A 238 0.47 10.53 -0.80
N ILE A 239 -0.60 10.49 -1.60
CA ILE A 239 -0.98 9.32 -2.41
C ILE A 239 0.12 8.97 -3.41
N MET A 240 0.64 9.97 -4.12
CA MET A 240 1.75 9.80 -5.06
C MET A 240 3.01 9.31 -4.34
N SER A 241 3.32 9.87 -3.17
CA SER A 241 4.45 9.44 -2.35
C SER A 241 4.30 7.98 -1.92
N ASP A 242 3.10 7.54 -1.47
CA ASP A 242 2.88 6.11 -1.18
C ASP A 242 3.08 5.23 -2.41
N TYR A 243 2.56 5.64 -3.57
CA TYR A 243 2.74 4.88 -4.81
C TYR A 243 4.22 4.66 -5.14
N ARG A 244 5.05 5.70 -5.02
CA ARG A 244 6.49 5.68 -5.30
C ARG A 244 7.29 4.81 -4.32
N LEU A 245 6.82 4.60 -3.08
CA LEU A 245 7.45 3.67 -2.13
C LEU A 245 7.55 2.23 -2.68
N SER A 246 6.79 1.89 -3.72
CA SER A 246 6.96 0.60 -4.40
C SER A 246 8.35 0.42 -5.01
N ASN A 247 9.07 1.50 -5.33
CA ASN A 247 10.44 1.44 -5.84
C ASN A 247 11.44 1.04 -4.73
N ASP A 248 11.15 1.40 -3.47
CA ASP A 248 12.00 1.10 -2.33
C ASP A 248 11.74 -0.30 -1.77
N TYR A 249 10.49 -0.78 -1.89
CA TYR A 249 10.04 -2.02 -1.24
C TYR A 249 9.89 -3.20 -2.21
N PHE A 250 10.11 -2.99 -3.51
CA PHE A 250 10.10 -4.04 -4.51
C PHE A 250 11.50 -4.25 -5.11
N ASN A 251 12.06 -5.43 -4.91
CA ASN A 251 13.39 -5.80 -5.39
C ASN A 251 13.27 -6.55 -6.72
N ILE A 252 13.64 -5.89 -7.81
CA ILE A 252 13.56 -6.44 -9.19
C ILE A 252 14.39 -7.73 -9.33
N PRO A 253 15.65 -7.83 -8.85
CA PRO A 253 16.42 -9.06 -8.91
C PRO A 253 15.77 -10.26 -8.24
N LYS A 254 15.03 -10.05 -7.16
CA LYS A 254 14.27 -11.14 -6.52
C LYS A 254 13.05 -11.55 -7.35
N ALA A 255 12.45 -10.64 -8.10
CA ALA A 255 11.31 -10.91 -8.97
C ALA A 255 11.73 -11.49 -10.32
N SER A 256 12.88 -11.08 -10.83
CA SER A 256 13.41 -11.49 -12.13
C SER A 256 14.92 -11.69 -12.03
N LYS A 257 15.35 -12.91 -11.70
CA LYS A 257 16.76 -13.25 -11.45
C LYS A 257 17.68 -12.97 -12.65
N TYR A 258 17.14 -13.06 -13.86
CA TYR A 258 17.87 -12.82 -15.10
C TYR A 258 17.90 -11.34 -15.52
N ALA A 259 17.18 -10.45 -14.84
CA ALA A 259 17.04 -9.06 -15.28
C ALA A 259 18.38 -8.35 -15.50
N TYR A 260 19.36 -8.61 -14.62
CA TYR A 260 20.68 -7.99 -14.71
C TYR A 260 21.70 -8.75 -15.59
N GLU A 261 21.33 -9.93 -16.10
CA GLU A 261 22.14 -10.70 -17.06
C GLU A 261 21.81 -10.30 -18.50
N LEU A 262 20.74 -9.53 -18.71
CA LEU A 262 20.30 -9.07 -20.02
C LEU A 262 21.13 -7.87 -20.53
N PRO A 263 21.12 -7.59 -21.84
CA PRO A 263 21.65 -6.35 -22.40
C PRO A 263 21.02 -5.11 -21.75
N VAL A 264 21.77 -3.99 -21.68
CA VAL A 264 21.38 -2.75 -20.98
C VAL A 264 19.97 -2.28 -21.38
N ASN A 265 19.66 -2.26 -22.67
CA ASN A 265 18.34 -1.83 -23.16
C ASN A 265 17.20 -2.72 -22.63
N SER A 266 17.45 -4.01 -22.47
CA SER A 266 16.47 -4.94 -21.88
C SER A 266 16.36 -4.77 -20.37
N GLN A 267 17.47 -4.46 -19.69
CA GLN A 267 17.45 -4.11 -18.25
C GLN A 267 16.62 -2.84 -17.99
N GLU A 268 16.76 -1.80 -18.84
CA GLU A 268 15.96 -0.58 -18.75
C GLU A 268 14.46 -0.87 -18.96
N ALA A 269 14.12 -1.70 -19.93
CA ALA A 269 12.73 -2.08 -20.21
C ALA A 269 12.11 -2.86 -19.02
N ILE A 270 12.84 -3.82 -18.43
CA ILE A 270 12.41 -4.55 -17.23
C ILE A 270 12.27 -3.59 -16.04
N THR A 271 13.24 -2.73 -15.83
CA THR A 271 13.19 -1.73 -14.77
C THR A 271 11.97 -0.83 -14.94
N THR A 272 11.65 -0.41 -16.16
CA THR A 272 10.46 0.40 -16.46
C THR A 272 9.16 -0.33 -16.08
N ILE A 273 9.03 -1.62 -16.43
CA ILE A 273 7.85 -2.42 -16.05
C ILE A 273 7.66 -2.45 -14.53
N TYR A 274 8.74 -2.61 -13.78
CA TYR A 274 8.67 -2.75 -12.32
C TYR A 274 8.78 -1.43 -11.55
N SER A 275 9.05 -0.30 -12.21
CA SER A 275 9.10 1.02 -11.55
C SER A 275 7.71 1.60 -11.30
N ALA A 276 7.56 2.28 -10.18
CA ALA A 276 6.42 3.13 -9.88
C ALA A 276 6.76 4.59 -10.28
N LYS A 277 6.57 4.90 -11.57
CA LYS A 277 6.78 6.26 -12.09
C LYS A 277 5.50 7.08 -11.92
N GLU A 278 5.65 8.35 -11.59
CA GLU A 278 4.51 9.27 -11.38
C GLU A 278 3.58 9.31 -12.59
N ASP A 279 4.14 9.36 -13.80
CA ASP A 279 3.37 9.39 -15.04
C ASP A 279 2.42 8.19 -15.20
N PHE A 280 2.77 7.04 -14.62
CA PHE A 280 1.91 5.86 -14.70
C PHE A 280 0.65 6.01 -13.85
N LEU A 281 0.76 6.57 -12.65
CA LEU A 281 -0.42 6.85 -11.84
C LEU A 281 -1.19 8.06 -12.37
N ASN A 282 -0.47 9.08 -12.86
CA ASN A 282 -1.07 10.26 -13.50
C ASN A 282 -1.86 9.88 -14.76
N ALA A 283 -1.40 8.91 -15.54
CA ALA A 283 -2.15 8.42 -16.71
C ALA A 283 -3.54 7.87 -16.30
N ALA A 284 -3.65 7.16 -15.19
CA ALA A 284 -4.93 6.72 -14.64
C ALA A 284 -5.78 7.91 -14.17
N LYS A 285 -5.17 8.88 -13.47
CA LYS A 285 -5.85 10.10 -13.01
C LYS A 285 -6.40 10.91 -14.17
N GLU A 286 -5.58 11.19 -15.18
CA GLU A 286 -6.00 11.93 -16.39
C GLU A 286 -7.19 11.26 -17.12
N GLN A 287 -7.17 9.91 -17.20
CA GLN A 287 -8.28 9.15 -17.76
C GLN A 287 -9.56 9.34 -16.95
N ILE A 288 -9.46 9.27 -15.63
CA ILE A 288 -10.57 9.52 -14.71
C ILE A 288 -11.11 10.95 -14.88
N GLU A 289 -10.23 11.93 -14.87
CA GLU A 289 -10.62 13.35 -14.98
C GLU A 289 -11.25 13.67 -16.32
N SER A 290 -10.78 13.06 -17.42
CA SER A 290 -11.35 13.24 -18.74
C SER A 290 -12.78 12.69 -18.88
N GLU A 291 -13.10 11.57 -18.20
CA GLU A 291 -14.39 10.90 -18.30
C GLU A 291 -15.39 11.34 -17.23
N TYR A 292 -14.92 11.60 -16.01
CA TYR A 292 -15.75 11.83 -14.82
C TYR A 292 -15.54 13.20 -14.16
N GLY A 293 -14.61 14.02 -14.70
CA GLY A 293 -14.31 15.36 -14.22
C GLY A 293 -13.45 15.43 -12.95
N SER A 294 -13.46 14.38 -12.11
CA SER A 294 -12.68 14.31 -10.88
C SER A 294 -12.61 12.88 -10.34
N ILE A 295 -11.69 12.61 -9.41
CA ILE A 295 -11.63 11.33 -8.67
C ILE A 295 -12.93 11.09 -7.91
N GLN A 296 -13.50 12.13 -7.28
CA GLN A 296 -14.79 12.03 -6.59
C GLN A 296 -15.92 11.61 -7.56
N GLY A 297 -15.98 12.25 -8.73
CA GLY A 297 -16.95 11.90 -9.79
C GLY A 297 -16.79 10.44 -10.26
N TYR A 298 -15.56 9.94 -10.32
CA TYR A 298 -15.29 8.54 -10.66
C TYR A 298 -15.73 7.59 -9.56
N LEU A 299 -15.46 7.90 -8.30
CA LEU A 299 -15.92 7.08 -7.17
C LEU A 299 -17.45 6.96 -7.15
N GLU A 300 -18.15 8.05 -7.40
CA GLU A 300 -19.63 8.10 -7.39
C GLU A 300 -20.26 7.51 -8.65
N LYS A 301 -19.83 7.95 -9.84
CA LYS A 301 -20.49 7.61 -11.12
C LYS A 301 -19.83 6.44 -11.84
N GLY A 302 -18.51 6.34 -11.79
CA GLY A 302 -17.75 5.27 -12.44
C GLY A 302 -17.82 3.97 -11.62
N ILE A 303 -17.41 4.03 -10.37
CA ILE A 303 -17.44 2.89 -9.44
C ILE A 303 -18.84 2.70 -8.84
N GLY A 304 -19.64 3.77 -8.73
CA GLY A 304 -21.01 3.72 -8.20
C GLY A 304 -21.07 3.59 -6.69
N LEU A 305 -20.18 4.29 -5.96
CA LEU A 305 -20.26 4.41 -4.52
C LEU A 305 -21.25 5.50 -4.14
N SER A 306 -22.11 5.23 -3.15
CA SER A 306 -22.95 6.28 -2.58
C SER A 306 -22.12 7.21 -1.68
N THR A 307 -22.61 8.43 -1.48
CA THR A 307 -21.98 9.40 -0.54
C THR A 307 -21.85 8.79 0.86
N GLU A 308 -22.86 8.05 1.34
CA GLU A 308 -22.81 7.36 2.62
C GLU A 308 -21.71 6.29 2.70
N GLU A 309 -21.45 5.57 1.61
CA GLU A 309 -20.37 4.57 1.54
C GLU A 309 -18.99 5.24 1.57
N ILE A 310 -18.85 6.41 0.96
CA ILE A 310 -17.63 7.22 1.01
C ILE A 310 -17.42 7.77 2.42
N ASP A 311 -18.44 8.34 3.05
CA ASP A 311 -18.38 8.91 4.40
C ASP A 311 -18.14 7.86 5.49
N ARG A 312 -18.71 6.65 5.35
CA ARG A 312 -18.47 5.55 6.30
C ARG A 312 -17.01 5.14 6.38
N LYS A 313 -16.21 5.33 5.33
CA LYS A 313 -14.77 5.08 5.35
C LYS A 313 -14.01 6.14 6.12
N SER A 314 -14.43 7.38 6.03
CA SER A 314 -13.76 8.51 6.71
C SER A 314 -13.98 8.50 8.24
N THR A 315 -14.95 7.73 8.76
CA THR A 315 -15.26 7.64 10.19
C THR A 315 -14.62 6.43 10.90
N ARG A 316 -13.86 5.60 10.21
CA ARG A 316 -13.18 4.40 10.73
C ARG A 316 -11.68 4.46 10.56
#